data_cc234cf74fd867f574e6b427ade62164
#
_entry.id   cc234cf74fd867f574e6b427ade62164
#
_cell.length_a   1.000
_cell.length_b   1.000
_cell.length_c   1.000
_cell.angle_alpha   90.00
_cell.angle_beta   90.00
_cell.angle_gamma   90.00
#
_symmetry.space_group_name_H-M   'P 1'
#
loop_
_entity.id
_entity.type
_entity.pdbx_description
1 polymer ?
#
loop_
_entity_poly.entity_id
_entity_poly.type
_entity_poly.pdbx_seq_one_letter_code
_entity_poly.pdbx_strand_id
1 'polypeptide(L)'
;SLFEAEGILAESERNAASLYGTAYTFYSCGGSTLCIQTMLLLMKQQGRAVLAARNVHRAFLNTCVLLDLPVQWIYPRESDGILSGTYDLADFEAALQQQTRPACVYVTSPDYLGRMADIAGLAELCHRYHAKLLVDNAHGAHLAFLPWRCHPIQLGADYCCDSAHKML
;
A
#
# COMPACT_ATOMS: atom_id res chain seq x y z
N SER A 1 9.69 20.35 13.14
CA SER A 1 9.87 18.90 13.32
C SER A 1 9.02 18.15 12.30
N LEU A 2 9.26 16.82 12.11
CA LEU A 2 8.40 15.99 11.23
C LEU A 2 6.97 15.81 11.76
N PHE A 3 6.71 16.14 13.03
CA PHE A 3 5.35 16.13 13.59
C PHE A 3 4.54 17.35 13.15
N GLU A 4 5.23 18.47 12.98
CA GLU A 4 4.65 19.71 12.51
C GLU A 4 5.56 20.21 11.40
N ALA A 5 5.31 19.74 10.19
CA ALA A 5 6.13 20.12 9.04
C ALA A 5 5.90 21.60 8.70
N GLU A 6 6.89 22.43 8.99
CA GLU A 6 6.91 23.87 8.70
C GLU A 6 8.15 24.24 7.90
N GLY A 7 8.10 25.37 7.24
CA GLY A 7 9.25 25.92 6.50
C GLY A 7 9.76 24.92 5.46
N ILE A 8 11.05 24.61 5.51
CA ILE A 8 11.75 23.77 4.54
C ILE A 8 11.23 22.31 4.51
N LEU A 9 10.74 21.78 5.63
CA LEU A 9 10.16 20.44 5.67
C LEU A 9 8.84 20.41 4.93
N ALA A 10 7.94 21.37 5.19
CA ALA A 10 6.67 21.47 4.46
C ALA A 10 6.88 21.72 2.97
N GLU A 11 7.88 22.50 2.60
CA GLU A 11 8.25 22.73 1.20
C GLU A 11 8.74 21.43 0.55
N SER A 12 9.61 20.68 1.23
CA SER A 12 10.12 19.40 0.74
C SER A 12 9.00 18.36 0.56
N GLU A 13 8.05 18.26 1.50
CA GLU A 13 6.88 17.39 1.37
C GLU A 13 5.99 17.77 0.18
N ARG A 14 5.76 19.07 -0.05
CA ARG A 14 5.04 19.56 -1.24
C ARG A 14 5.77 19.21 -2.53
N ASN A 15 7.10 19.38 -2.57
CA ASN A 15 7.91 19.03 -3.73
C ASN A 15 7.84 17.52 -4.02
N ALA A 16 7.96 16.67 -2.98
CA ALA A 16 7.78 15.24 -3.11
C ALA A 16 6.38 14.89 -3.60
N ALA A 17 5.33 15.51 -3.06
CA ALA A 17 3.96 15.30 -3.53
C ALA A 17 3.80 15.61 -5.01
N SER A 18 4.41 16.71 -5.48
CA SER A 18 4.42 17.07 -6.91
C SER A 18 5.16 16.04 -7.77
N LEU A 19 6.33 15.57 -7.31
CA LEU A 19 7.15 14.59 -8.04
C LEU A 19 6.45 13.22 -8.17
N TYR A 20 5.81 12.76 -7.10
CA TYR A 20 5.09 11.48 -7.08
C TYR A 20 3.67 11.57 -7.64
N GLY A 21 3.14 12.78 -7.85
CA GLY A 21 1.77 12.99 -8.30
C GLY A 21 0.73 12.65 -7.25
N THR A 22 1.05 12.91 -5.97
CA THR A 22 0.16 12.66 -4.82
C THR A 22 -0.54 13.94 -4.35
N ALA A 23 -1.67 13.80 -3.68
CA ALA A 23 -2.29 14.94 -2.98
C ALA A 23 -1.43 15.41 -1.80
N TYR A 24 -0.83 14.47 -1.09
CA TYR A 24 0.07 14.73 0.05
C TYR A 24 1.18 13.68 0.10
N THR A 25 2.36 14.10 0.59
CA THR A 25 3.47 13.23 0.94
C THR A 25 3.96 13.60 2.33
N PHE A 26 4.24 12.61 3.16
CA PHE A 26 4.72 12.80 4.52
C PHE A 26 6.01 12.01 4.71
N TYR A 27 6.99 12.62 5.35
CA TYR A 27 8.23 11.95 5.72
C TYR A 27 8.12 11.27 7.08
N SER A 28 8.75 10.11 7.19
CA SER A 28 8.83 9.35 8.44
C SER A 28 10.25 8.85 8.67
N CYS A 29 10.82 9.13 9.85
CA CYS A 29 12.07 8.49 10.30
C CYS A 29 11.86 7.12 10.93
N GLY A 30 10.61 6.68 11.13
CA GLY A 30 10.29 5.31 11.55
C GLY A 30 10.29 4.28 10.41
N GLY A 31 10.72 4.70 9.20
CA GLY A 31 10.78 3.87 8.00
C GLY A 31 9.40 3.45 7.49
N SER A 32 9.39 2.57 6.48
CA SER A 32 8.14 2.01 5.93
C SER A 32 7.30 1.28 6.98
N THR A 33 7.91 0.76 8.05
CA THR A 33 7.17 0.15 9.16
C THR A 33 6.18 1.13 9.79
N LEU A 34 6.60 2.36 10.12
CA LEU A 34 5.70 3.37 10.68
C LEU A 34 4.66 3.84 9.65
N CYS A 35 5.03 3.93 8.39
CA CYS A 35 4.07 4.26 7.32
C CYS A 35 2.97 3.19 7.19
N ILE A 36 3.33 1.90 7.24
CA ILE A 36 2.36 0.80 7.23
C ILE A 36 1.45 0.87 8.47
N GLN A 37 2.01 1.14 9.65
CA GLN A 37 1.23 1.32 10.87
C GLN A 37 0.23 2.46 10.73
N THR A 38 0.66 3.58 10.18
CA THR A 38 -0.19 4.75 9.97
C THR A 38 -1.33 4.45 8.99
N MET A 39 -1.03 3.83 7.84
CA MET A 39 -2.05 3.46 6.87
C MET A 39 -3.11 2.53 7.49
N LEU A 40 -2.70 1.50 8.22
CA LEU A 40 -3.62 0.55 8.85
C LEU A 40 -4.41 1.18 10.01
N LEU A 41 -3.78 2.08 10.78
CA LEU A 41 -4.49 2.83 11.82
C LEU A 41 -5.60 3.72 11.24
N LEU A 42 -5.33 4.40 10.12
CA LEU A 42 -6.34 5.18 9.41
C LEU A 42 -7.51 4.31 8.94
N MET A 43 -7.23 3.10 8.44
CA MET A 43 -8.29 2.16 8.03
C MET A 43 -9.10 1.69 9.22
N LYS A 44 -8.46 1.40 10.36
CA LYS A 44 -9.14 1.06 11.61
C LYS A 44 -10.07 2.19 12.07
N GLN A 45 -9.57 3.43 12.10
CA GLN A 45 -10.35 4.61 12.50
C GLN A 45 -11.57 4.84 11.59
N GLN A 46 -11.48 4.49 10.31
CA GLN A 46 -12.57 4.56 9.34
C GLN A 46 -13.51 3.33 9.42
N GLY A 47 -13.28 2.39 10.32
CA GLY A 47 -14.08 1.17 10.47
C GLY A 47 -13.99 0.20 9.29
N ARG A 48 -12.92 0.26 8.48
CA ARG A 48 -12.78 -0.55 7.27
C ARG A 48 -12.36 -1.98 7.59
N ALA A 49 -12.89 -2.94 6.84
CA ALA A 49 -12.38 -4.30 6.81
C ALA A 49 -11.03 -4.34 6.09
N VAL A 50 -10.10 -5.17 6.57
CA VAL A 50 -8.78 -5.33 5.96
C VAL A 50 -8.70 -6.64 5.20
N LEU A 51 -8.54 -6.55 3.87
CA LEU A 51 -8.24 -7.66 2.98
C LEU A 51 -6.78 -7.53 2.56
N ALA A 52 -6.01 -8.60 2.62
CA ALA A 52 -4.59 -8.54 2.30
C ALA A 52 -4.11 -9.74 1.48
N ALA A 53 -3.30 -9.47 0.46
CA ALA A 53 -2.50 -10.51 -0.20
C ALA A 53 -1.57 -11.19 0.82
N ARG A 54 -1.35 -12.50 0.70
CA ARG A 54 -0.63 -13.27 1.74
C ARG A 54 0.86 -12.96 1.83
N ASN A 55 1.48 -12.45 0.76
CA ASN A 55 2.92 -12.12 0.68
C ASN A 55 3.27 -10.76 1.29
N VAL A 56 2.77 -10.47 2.50
CA VAL A 56 3.03 -9.20 3.20
C VAL A 56 4.32 -9.23 4.01
N HIS A 57 4.91 -8.06 4.18
CA HIS A 57 6.02 -7.89 5.10
C HIS A 57 5.58 -8.07 6.56
N ARG A 58 6.49 -8.56 7.43
CA ARG A 58 6.24 -8.75 8.87
C ARG A 58 5.70 -7.50 9.58
N ALA A 59 6.04 -6.29 9.09
CA ALA A 59 5.53 -5.03 9.65
C ALA A 59 4.00 -4.97 9.57
N PHE A 60 3.39 -5.46 8.48
CA PHE A 60 1.93 -5.56 8.36
C PHE A 60 1.34 -6.48 9.44
N LEU A 61 1.90 -7.69 9.60
CA LEU A 61 1.44 -8.66 10.60
C LEU A 61 1.53 -8.10 12.03
N ASN A 62 2.70 -7.53 12.37
CA ASN A 62 2.92 -6.93 13.68
C ASN A 62 1.94 -5.77 13.94
N THR A 63 1.64 -4.99 12.92
CA THR A 63 0.68 -3.88 13.01
C THR A 63 -0.74 -4.39 13.23
N CYS A 64 -1.16 -5.45 12.52
CA CYS A 64 -2.48 -6.04 12.73
C CYS A 64 -2.64 -6.56 14.16
N VAL A 65 -1.61 -7.20 14.72
CA VAL A 65 -1.60 -7.62 16.13
C VAL A 65 -1.67 -6.42 17.08
N LEU A 66 -0.82 -5.40 16.84
CA LEU A 66 -0.78 -4.20 17.70
C LEU A 66 -2.12 -3.45 17.71
N LEU A 67 -2.79 -3.40 16.58
CA LEU A 67 -4.04 -2.67 16.40
C LEU A 67 -5.29 -3.56 16.60
N ASP A 68 -5.13 -4.84 16.92
CA ASP A 68 -6.25 -5.80 16.99
C ASP A 68 -7.13 -5.73 15.72
N LEU A 69 -6.48 -5.86 14.55
CA LEU A 69 -7.12 -5.82 13.25
C LEU A 69 -7.29 -7.22 12.69
N PRO A 70 -8.53 -7.71 12.56
CA PRO A 70 -8.77 -8.95 11.82
C PRO A 70 -8.48 -8.75 10.34
N VAL A 71 -7.84 -9.76 9.73
CA VAL A 71 -7.45 -9.74 8.31
C VAL A 71 -8.13 -10.88 7.58
N GLN A 72 -8.79 -10.57 6.47
CA GLN A 72 -9.18 -11.57 5.49
C GLN A 72 -8.04 -11.75 4.49
N TRP A 73 -7.46 -12.95 4.46
CA TRP A 73 -6.34 -13.26 3.60
C TRP A 73 -6.80 -13.66 2.20
N ILE A 74 -6.09 -13.13 1.20
CA ILE A 74 -6.19 -13.55 -0.19
C ILE A 74 -4.92 -14.34 -0.50
N TYR A 75 -5.09 -15.59 -0.87
CA TYR A 75 -3.97 -16.50 -1.14
C TYR A 75 -3.62 -16.48 -2.62
N PRO A 76 -2.31 -16.61 -2.95
CA PRO A 76 -1.89 -16.69 -4.35
C PRO A 76 -2.38 -18.01 -4.96
N ARG A 77 -2.70 -17.98 -6.24
CA ARG A 77 -3.01 -19.21 -7.03
C ARG A 77 -1.77 -20.02 -7.32
N GLU A 78 -0.66 -19.32 -7.56
CA GLU A 78 0.66 -19.91 -7.73
C GLU A 78 1.64 -19.15 -6.83
N SER A 79 2.56 -19.86 -6.19
CA SER A 79 3.54 -19.25 -5.32
C SER A 79 4.93 -19.85 -5.48
N ASP A 80 5.95 -19.02 -5.44
CA ASP A 80 7.36 -19.42 -5.31
C ASP A 80 7.73 -19.37 -3.82
N GLY A 81 7.24 -20.35 -3.07
CA GLY A 81 7.40 -20.39 -1.62
C GLY A 81 6.57 -19.32 -0.91
N ILE A 82 7.17 -18.68 0.12
CA ILE A 82 6.49 -17.68 0.96
C ILE A 82 6.76 -16.23 0.53
N LEU A 83 7.67 -16.00 -0.42
CA LEU A 83 8.17 -14.66 -0.74
C LEU A 83 7.44 -14.01 -1.90
N SER A 84 6.83 -14.79 -2.77
CA SER A 84 6.17 -14.29 -3.97
C SER A 84 4.95 -15.13 -4.33
N GLY A 85 4.03 -14.57 -5.09
CA GLY A 85 2.86 -15.28 -5.57
C GLY A 85 2.11 -14.50 -6.64
N THR A 86 1.41 -15.23 -7.49
CA THR A 86 0.51 -14.67 -8.50
C THR A 86 -0.91 -14.62 -7.96
N TYR A 87 -1.52 -13.45 -8.06
CA TYR A 87 -2.88 -13.19 -7.58
C TYR A 87 -3.79 -12.87 -8.75
N ASP A 88 -5.03 -13.33 -8.68
CA ASP A 88 -6.06 -13.01 -9.67
C ASP A 88 -6.98 -11.91 -9.11
N LEU A 89 -7.34 -10.95 -9.94
CA LEU A 89 -8.30 -9.89 -9.57
C LEU A 89 -9.64 -10.47 -9.13
N ALA A 90 -10.06 -11.61 -9.70
CA ALA A 90 -11.30 -12.28 -9.33
C ALA A 90 -11.32 -12.74 -7.86
N ASP A 91 -10.16 -13.09 -7.28
CA ASP A 91 -10.09 -13.50 -5.87
C ASP A 91 -10.28 -12.29 -4.94
N PHE A 92 -9.74 -11.11 -5.33
CA PHE A 92 -9.99 -9.85 -4.62
C PHE A 92 -11.44 -9.41 -4.77
N GLU A 93 -12.03 -9.55 -5.97
CA GLU A 93 -13.43 -9.21 -6.22
C GLU A 93 -14.36 -10.06 -5.37
N ALA A 94 -14.18 -11.36 -5.35
CA ALA A 94 -14.97 -12.27 -4.52
C ALA A 94 -14.86 -11.93 -3.02
N ALA A 95 -13.68 -11.54 -2.55
CA ALA A 95 -13.48 -11.11 -1.16
C ALA A 95 -14.16 -9.76 -0.86
N LEU A 96 -14.12 -8.81 -1.79
CA LEU A 96 -14.79 -7.51 -1.66
C LEU A 96 -16.32 -7.65 -1.66
N GLN A 97 -16.88 -8.53 -2.49
CA GLN A 97 -18.34 -8.81 -2.55
C GLN A 97 -18.88 -9.34 -1.23
N GLN A 98 -18.07 -10.02 -0.44
CA GLN A 98 -18.48 -10.57 0.86
C GLN A 98 -18.47 -9.52 1.99
N GLN A 99 -17.97 -8.31 1.75
CA GLN A 99 -17.87 -7.31 2.80
C GLN A 99 -19.23 -6.63 3.04
N THR A 100 -19.61 -6.55 4.30
CA THR A 100 -20.81 -5.85 4.77
C THR A 100 -20.53 -4.42 5.24
N ARG A 101 -19.25 -4.02 5.25
CA ARG A 101 -18.78 -2.68 5.64
C ARG A 101 -17.69 -2.22 4.66
N PRO A 102 -17.39 -0.90 4.61
CA PRO A 102 -16.30 -0.40 3.79
C PRO A 102 -15.01 -1.19 4.02
N ALA A 103 -14.26 -1.48 2.98
CA ALA A 103 -13.04 -2.29 3.03
C ALA A 103 -11.81 -1.51 2.58
N CYS A 104 -10.64 -2.07 2.85
CA CYS A 104 -9.40 -1.75 2.17
C CYS A 104 -8.70 -3.03 1.71
N VAL A 105 -7.96 -2.93 0.63
CA VAL A 105 -7.10 -3.99 0.10
C VAL A 105 -5.65 -3.57 0.31
N TYR A 106 -4.84 -4.46 0.86
CA TYR A 106 -3.42 -4.24 1.07
C TYR A 106 -2.60 -5.23 0.27
N VAL A 107 -1.63 -4.73 -0.50
CA VAL A 107 -0.69 -5.53 -1.28
C VAL A 107 0.74 -5.01 -1.14
N THR A 108 1.73 -5.90 -1.29
CA THR A 108 3.15 -5.55 -1.42
C THR A 108 3.54 -5.64 -2.88
N SER A 109 3.99 -4.52 -3.45
CA SER A 109 4.41 -4.45 -4.86
C SER A 109 5.42 -3.31 -5.06
N PRO A 110 6.65 -3.58 -5.55
CA PRO A 110 7.20 -4.91 -5.87
C PRO A 110 7.35 -5.82 -4.64
N ASP A 111 7.25 -7.13 -4.85
CA ASP A 111 7.56 -8.11 -3.82
C ASP A 111 9.08 -8.33 -3.67
N TYR A 112 9.51 -9.26 -2.81
CA TYR A 112 10.93 -9.56 -2.56
C TYR A 112 11.69 -10.09 -3.77
N LEU A 113 10.99 -10.63 -4.77
CA LEU A 113 11.58 -11.15 -6.01
C LEU A 113 11.44 -10.15 -7.17
N GLY A 114 10.92 -8.94 -6.90
CA GLY A 114 10.73 -7.89 -7.89
C GLY A 114 9.46 -8.06 -8.75
N ARG A 115 8.56 -8.97 -8.41
CA ARG A 115 7.28 -9.10 -9.12
C ARG A 115 6.36 -7.96 -8.74
N MET A 116 5.68 -7.43 -9.74
CA MET A 116 4.72 -6.35 -9.57
C MET A 116 3.30 -6.89 -9.66
N ALA A 117 2.43 -6.46 -8.74
CA ALA A 117 1.01 -6.74 -8.82
C ALA A 117 0.34 -5.86 -9.90
N ASP A 118 -0.81 -6.28 -10.39
CA ASP A 118 -1.65 -5.45 -11.26
C ASP A 118 -2.34 -4.36 -10.44
N ILE A 119 -1.57 -3.30 -10.12
CA ILE A 119 -2.05 -2.19 -9.31
C ILE A 119 -3.17 -1.41 -10.00
N ALA A 120 -3.12 -1.26 -11.32
CA ALA A 120 -4.15 -0.54 -12.06
C ALA A 120 -5.49 -1.29 -11.99
N GLY A 121 -5.49 -2.60 -12.24
CA GLY A 121 -6.68 -3.44 -12.11
C GLY A 121 -7.21 -3.50 -10.68
N LEU A 122 -6.31 -3.59 -9.68
CA LEU A 122 -6.71 -3.55 -8.27
C LEU A 122 -7.31 -2.21 -7.87
N ALA A 123 -6.77 -1.08 -8.35
CA ALA A 123 -7.30 0.25 -8.06
C ALA A 123 -8.71 0.41 -8.64
N GLU A 124 -8.89 0.06 -9.92
CA GLU A 124 -10.22 0.08 -10.55
C GLU A 124 -11.22 -0.78 -9.80
N LEU A 125 -10.82 -1.99 -9.44
CA LEU A 125 -11.65 -2.92 -8.67
C LEU A 125 -12.01 -2.33 -7.30
N CYS A 126 -11.04 -1.88 -6.51
CA CYS A 126 -11.27 -1.29 -5.20
C CYS A 126 -12.24 -0.09 -5.28
N HIS A 127 -12.04 0.81 -6.23
CA HIS A 127 -12.87 1.99 -6.38
C HIS A 127 -14.31 1.63 -6.77
N ARG A 128 -14.51 0.59 -7.59
CA ARG A 128 -15.84 0.07 -7.94
C ARG A 128 -16.62 -0.41 -6.69
N TYR A 129 -15.92 -0.97 -5.71
CA TYR A 129 -16.49 -1.43 -4.44
C TYR A 129 -16.36 -0.40 -3.30
N HIS A 130 -16.03 0.87 -3.59
CA HIS A 130 -15.78 1.92 -2.58
C HIS A 130 -14.74 1.52 -1.52
N ALA A 131 -13.85 0.60 -1.88
CA ALA A 131 -12.72 0.19 -1.06
C ALA A 131 -11.50 1.10 -1.32
N LYS A 132 -10.54 1.06 -0.38
CA LYS A 132 -9.25 1.76 -0.50
C LYS A 132 -8.15 0.78 -0.88
N LEU A 133 -7.28 1.15 -1.81
CA LEU A 133 -6.09 0.39 -2.15
C LEU A 133 -4.87 0.95 -1.44
N LEU A 134 -4.23 0.12 -0.61
CA LEU A 134 -3.01 0.40 0.12
C LEU A 134 -1.86 -0.43 -0.46
N VAL A 135 -0.77 0.22 -0.81
CA VAL A 135 0.39 -0.47 -1.41
C VAL A 135 1.65 -0.26 -0.58
N ASP A 136 2.25 -1.36 -0.15
CA ASP A 136 3.61 -1.38 0.37
C ASP A 136 4.58 -1.43 -0.83
N ASN A 137 5.08 -0.26 -1.20
CA ASN A 137 6.01 -0.06 -2.31
C ASN A 137 7.45 0.17 -1.80
N ALA A 138 7.80 -0.39 -0.64
CA ALA A 138 9.10 -0.15 -0.02
C ALA A 138 10.31 -0.50 -0.93
N HIS A 139 10.12 -1.33 -1.95
CA HIS A 139 11.15 -1.67 -2.94
C HIS A 139 10.99 -0.93 -4.27
N GLY A 140 9.99 -0.05 -4.42
CA GLY A 140 9.62 0.55 -5.70
C GLY A 140 9.60 2.08 -5.73
N ALA A 141 10.24 2.77 -4.78
CA ALA A 141 10.25 4.24 -4.76
C ALA A 141 10.73 4.86 -6.08
N HIS A 142 11.72 4.23 -6.76
CA HIS A 142 12.26 4.64 -8.05
C HIS A 142 11.25 4.54 -9.22
N LEU A 143 10.17 3.77 -9.07
CA LEU A 143 9.19 3.55 -10.12
C LEU A 143 8.48 4.86 -10.57
N ALA A 144 8.42 5.86 -9.68
CA ALA A 144 7.86 7.17 -10.00
C ALA A 144 8.65 7.93 -11.07
N PHE A 145 9.94 7.59 -11.24
CA PHE A 145 10.88 8.30 -12.12
C PHE A 145 11.20 7.55 -13.42
N LEU A 146 10.53 6.42 -13.65
CA LEU A 146 10.64 5.70 -14.90
C LEU A 146 9.85 6.40 -16.01
N PRO A 147 10.23 6.21 -17.29
CA PRO A 147 9.58 6.89 -18.42
C PRO A 147 8.13 6.42 -18.68
N TRP A 148 7.68 5.39 -18.03
CA TRP A 148 6.31 4.88 -18.08
C TRP A 148 5.67 4.86 -16.68
N ARG A 149 4.35 5.01 -16.66
CA ARG A 149 3.58 5.01 -15.39
C ARG A 149 3.59 3.61 -14.78
N CYS A 150 4.23 3.45 -13.64
CA CYS A 150 4.28 2.19 -12.91
C CYS A 150 4.34 2.34 -11.38
N HIS A 151 4.50 3.55 -10.86
CA HIS A 151 4.38 3.80 -9.44
C HIS A 151 2.92 3.63 -8.98
N PRO A 152 2.65 2.98 -7.82
CA PRO A 152 1.29 2.67 -7.37
C PRO A 152 0.33 3.86 -7.37
N ILE A 153 0.76 5.04 -6.92
CA ILE A 153 -0.07 6.25 -6.94
C ILE A 153 -0.44 6.66 -8.37
N GLN A 154 0.49 6.57 -9.31
CA GLN A 154 0.23 6.86 -10.72
C GLN A 154 -0.77 5.90 -11.35
N LEU A 155 -0.89 4.69 -10.78
CA LEU A 155 -1.80 3.62 -11.20
C LEU A 155 -3.13 3.62 -10.44
N GLY A 156 -3.32 4.54 -9.49
CA GLY A 156 -4.59 4.75 -8.82
C GLY A 156 -4.68 4.24 -7.37
N ALA A 157 -3.57 3.80 -6.76
CA ALA A 157 -3.57 3.48 -5.33
C ALA A 157 -3.94 4.70 -4.49
N ASP A 158 -4.72 4.48 -3.42
CA ASP A 158 -5.14 5.55 -2.51
C ASP A 158 -4.04 5.91 -1.51
N TYR A 159 -3.28 4.92 -1.07
CA TYR A 159 -2.16 5.07 -0.14
C TYR A 159 -0.98 4.22 -0.57
N CYS A 160 0.22 4.77 -0.40
CA CYS A 160 1.45 4.09 -0.74
C CYS A 160 2.52 4.41 0.29
N CYS A 161 3.34 3.44 0.67
CA CYS A 161 4.54 3.70 1.43
C CYS A 161 5.79 3.34 0.62
N ASP A 162 6.71 4.28 0.55
CA ASP A 162 8.01 4.13 -0.11
C ASP A 162 9.15 4.10 0.91
N SER A 163 10.28 3.55 0.51
CA SER A 163 11.49 3.53 1.32
C SER A 163 12.64 4.15 0.55
N ALA A 164 12.92 5.42 0.81
CA ALA A 164 13.93 6.17 0.08
C ALA A 164 15.33 5.55 0.18
N HIS A 165 15.73 5.06 1.36
CA HIS A 165 17.07 4.49 1.57
C HIS A 165 17.35 3.18 0.82
N LYS A 166 16.32 2.53 0.26
CA LYS A 166 16.50 1.28 -0.50
C LYS A 166 16.75 1.53 -1.97
N MET A 167 15.91 2.37 -2.59
CA MET A 167 15.80 2.42 -4.05
C MET A 167 15.79 3.85 -4.64
N LEU A 168 16.14 4.87 -3.84
CA LEU A 168 16.34 6.25 -4.31
C LEU A 168 17.79 6.69 -4.13
#